data_e89b1a5898ceea68c5c4afc4fd58766a
#
_entry.id   e89b1a5898ceea68c5c4afc4fd58766a
#
_cell.length_a   1.000
_cell.length_b   1.000
_cell.length_c   1.000
_cell.angle_alpha   90.00
_cell.angle_beta   90.00
_cell.angle_gamma   90.00
#
_symmetry.space_group_name_H-M   'P 1'
#
loop_
_entity.id
_entity.type
_entity.pdbx_description
1 polymer ?
#
loop_
_entity_poly.entity_id
_entity_poly.type
_entity_poly.pdbx_seq_one_letter_code
_entity_poly.pdbx_strand_id
1 'polypeptide(L)'
;MIDHDNTTYSAAYRTIQCSLGQSAPGQSALGKWICLSAMLMCLAGCGFQLKGSDAASSSAKLEGMTLQLMSSQPRSELSREVSRALSATGLILLEEGDATLTLVLQPEQFTQRNVSLTAQARAAELELTLFTDFTLNQPESDPIEARATVIRQMLNDPRNVVGKTEEIRLLREEMRRDLADQIARRVSHSLGS
;
A
#
# COMPACT_ATOMS: atom_id res chain seq x y z
N MET A 1 -28.16 -27.77 -44.00
CA MET A 1 -28.61 -28.92 -43.20
C MET A 1 -27.79 -28.94 -41.93
N ILE A 2 -28.42 -28.75 -40.85
CA ILE A 2 -28.09 -28.77 -39.43
C ILE A 2 -28.03 -27.39 -38.80
N ASP A 3 -29.20 -27.02 -38.27
CA ASP A 3 -29.42 -26.12 -37.17
C ASP A 3 -28.75 -26.64 -35.91
N HIS A 4 -28.25 -25.77 -35.08
CA HIS A 4 -28.31 -25.98 -33.62
C HIS A 4 -28.23 -24.66 -32.85
N ASP A 5 -29.43 -24.27 -32.40
CA ASP A 5 -29.77 -23.88 -31.02
C ASP A 5 -29.01 -22.73 -30.37
N ASN A 6 -29.62 -21.61 -30.62
CA ASN A 6 -29.52 -20.42 -29.82
C ASN A 6 -30.63 -20.44 -28.75
N THR A 7 -30.39 -21.11 -27.63
CA THR A 7 -31.32 -21.06 -26.49
C THR A 7 -30.54 -21.06 -25.19
N THR A 8 -30.90 -20.14 -24.33
CA THR A 8 -30.56 -20.02 -22.89
C THR A 8 -29.49 -19.02 -22.52
N TYR A 9 -29.76 -17.73 -22.69
CA TYR A 9 -29.39 -16.71 -21.70
C TYR A 9 -30.46 -15.63 -21.61
N SER A 10 -31.68 -16.07 -21.26
CA SER A 10 -32.78 -15.20 -20.91
C SER A 10 -33.31 -15.61 -19.54
N ALA A 11 -32.70 -15.16 -18.50
CA ALA A 11 -33.38 -15.11 -17.19
C ALA A 11 -32.51 -14.29 -16.20
N ALA A 12 -33.04 -13.16 -15.84
CA ALA A 12 -32.92 -12.51 -14.54
C ALA A 12 -32.61 -11.02 -14.58
N TYR A 13 -33.26 -10.29 -15.47
CA TYR A 13 -33.49 -8.87 -15.16
C TYR A 13 -34.93 -8.73 -14.68
N ARG A 14 -35.17 -9.10 -13.43
CA ARG A 14 -36.37 -8.65 -12.72
C ARG A 14 -36.19 -7.17 -12.41
N THR A 15 -36.68 -6.37 -13.31
CA THR A 15 -36.98 -4.96 -13.14
C THR A 15 -37.87 -4.81 -11.89
N ILE A 16 -37.33 -4.24 -10.83
CA ILE A 16 -38.12 -3.70 -9.74
C ILE A 16 -38.71 -2.40 -10.28
N GLN A 17 -39.88 -2.54 -10.95
CA GLN A 17 -40.76 -1.41 -11.23
C GLN A 17 -41.36 -0.97 -9.91
N CYS A 18 -40.77 0.06 -9.29
CA CYS A 18 -41.45 0.87 -8.29
C CYS A 18 -42.61 1.57 -9.00
N SER A 19 -43.78 0.95 -8.92
CA SER A 19 -45.05 1.53 -9.28
C SER A 19 -45.27 2.81 -8.45
N LEU A 20 -45.08 3.96 -9.06
CA LEU A 20 -45.63 5.22 -8.61
C LEU A 20 -47.13 5.17 -8.82
N GLY A 21 -47.87 4.59 -7.89
CA GLY A 21 -49.30 4.41 -7.91
C GLY A 21 -49.99 5.08 -6.74
N GLN A 22 -50.63 6.19 -7.06
CA GLN A 22 -51.85 6.72 -6.44
C GLN A 22 -51.81 7.13 -4.97
N SER A 23 -51.81 8.43 -4.80
CA SER A 23 -52.14 9.17 -3.60
C SER A 23 -53.58 8.81 -3.12
N ALA A 24 -53.68 8.05 -2.04
CA ALA A 24 -54.88 7.97 -1.21
C ALA A 24 -54.82 9.09 -0.15
N PRO A 25 -55.88 9.90 0.00
CA PRO A 25 -55.94 10.91 1.06
C PRO A 25 -56.24 10.22 2.38
N GLY A 26 -55.26 10.14 3.29
CA GLY A 26 -55.50 9.57 4.62
C GLY A 26 -54.30 8.97 5.31
N GLN A 27 -53.08 9.21 4.83
CA GLN A 27 -51.89 8.72 5.55
C GLN A 27 -51.55 9.70 6.68
N SER A 28 -51.82 9.23 7.90
CA SER A 28 -51.46 9.86 9.16
C SER A 28 -49.97 10.26 9.16
N ALA A 29 -49.67 11.43 9.68
CA ALA A 29 -48.30 11.93 9.80
C ALA A 29 -47.30 10.93 10.42
N LEU A 30 -47.78 9.98 11.20
CA LEU A 30 -47.01 8.89 11.78
C LEU A 30 -46.32 7.99 10.73
N GLY A 31 -46.97 7.67 9.60
CA GLY A 31 -46.39 6.80 8.56
C GLY A 31 -45.20 7.43 7.87
N LYS A 32 -45.18 8.75 7.70
CA LYS A 32 -44.07 9.49 7.11
C LYS A 32 -42.84 9.51 8.03
N TRP A 33 -43.07 9.61 9.32
CA TRP A 33 -41.97 9.58 10.31
C TRP A 33 -41.34 8.20 10.45
N ILE A 34 -42.14 7.12 10.32
CA ILE A 34 -41.64 5.74 10.35
C ILE A 34 -40.79 5.44 9.10
N CYS A 35 -41.23 5.86 7.92
CA CYS A 35 -40.43 5.69 6.69
C CYS A 35 -39.14 6.51 6.72
N LEU A 36 -39.16 7.73 7.26
CA LEU A 36 -37.98 8.58 7.39
C LEU A 36 -36.97 8.00 8.38
N SER A 37 -37.44 7.46 9.51
CA SER A 37 -36.56 6.80 10.50
C SER A 37 -35.97 5.48 9.97
N ALA A 38 -36.74 4.69 9.22
CA ALA A 38 -36.23 3.48 8.56
C ALA A 38 -35.18 3.79 7.51
N MET A 39 -35.36 4.86 6.73
CA MET A 39 -34.38 5.32 5.75
C MET A 39 -33.09 5.83 6.41
N LEU A 40 -33.19 6.51 7.56
CA LEU A 40 -32.05 6.98 8.35
C LEU A 40 -31.27 5.80 8.98
N MET A 41 -31.95 4.74 9.41
CA MET A 41 -31.32 3.52 9.94
C MET A 41 -30.56 2.72 8.86
N CYS A 42 -31.00 2.76 7.60
CA CYS A 42 -30.28 2.12 6.49
C CYS A 42 -28.96 2.84 6.13
N LEU A 43 -28.84 4.14 6.39
CA LEU A 43 -27.60 4.87 6.18
C LEU A 43 -26.54 4.61 7.27
N ALA A 44 -26.96 4.22 8.47
CA ALA A 44 -26.04 3.86 9.55
C ALA A 44 -25.44 2.44 9.39
N GLY A 45 -25.97 1.63 8.49
CA GLY A 45 -25.51 0.24 8.27
C GLY A 45 -24.31 0.06 7.32
N CYS A 46 -23.89 1.10 6.61
CA CYS A 46 -22.63 1.06 5.87
C CYS A 46 -21.47 1.29 6.84
N GLY A 47 -21.08 0.24 7.55
CA GLY A 47 -19.86 0.20 8.35
C GLY A 47 -18.62 0.36 7.49
N PHE A 48 -18.41 1.55 6.91
CA PHE A 48 -17.15 1.91 6.27
C PHE A 48 -16.12 2.13 7.39
N GLN A 49 -15.55 1.02 7.89
CA GLN A 49 -14.36 1.13 8.73
C GLN A 49 -13.21 1.62 7.87
N LEU A 50 -12.77 2.83 8.16
CA LEU A 50 -11.56 3.38 7.55
C LEU A 50 -10.41 2.44 7.93
N LYS A 51 -9.88 1.70 6.97
CA LYS A 51 -8.68 0.87 7.17
C LYS A 51 -7.51 1.80 7.50
N GLY A 52 -7.22 1.96 8.74
CA GLY A 52 -6.21 2.90 9.26
C GLY A 52 -6.44 3.26 10.74
N SER A 53 -7.58 2.88 11.32
CA SER A 53 -7.81 3.07 12.76
C SER A 53 -6.90 2.19 13.63
N ASP A 54 -6.40 1.07 13.07
CA ASP A 54 -5.44 0.20 13.74
C ASP A 54 -4.02 0.82 13.79
N ALA A 55 -3.72 1.78 12.92
CA ALA A 55 -2.45 2.50 12.92
C ALA A 55 -2.29 3.38 14.17
N ALA A 56 -3.38 3.92 14.71
CA ALA A 56 -3.32 4.74 15.91
C ALA A 56 -3.03 3.91 17.18
N SER A 57 -3.51 2.67 17.24
CA SER A 57 -3.23 1.76 18.36
C SER A 57 -1.81 1.19 18.31
N SER A 58 -1.29 0.90 17.12
CA SER A 58 0.10 0.47 16.94
C SER A 58 1.10 1.59 17.23
N SER A 59 0.81 2.83 16.86
CA SER A 59 1.69 3.97 17.15
C SER A 59 1.83 4.21 18.65
N ALA A 60 0.75 4.09 19.42
CA ALA A 60 0.80 4.25 20.89
C ALA A 60 1.69 3.19 21.57
N LYS A 61 1.80 1.98 21.00
CA LYS A 61 2.65 0.90 21.54
C LYS A 61 4.15 1.11 21.22
N LEU A 62 4.46 1.86 20.16
CA LEU A 62 5.82 2.13 19.70
C LEU A 62 6.42 3.39 20.35
N GLU A 63 5.58 4.28 20.90
CA GLU A 63 6.03 5.51 21.54
C GLU A 63 6.98 5.22 22.71
N GLY A 64 8.19 5.75 22.60
CA GLY A 64 9.23 5.60 23.62
C GLY A 64 10.14 4.39 23.46
N MET A 65 9.89 3.48 22.51
CA MET A 65 10.84 2.41 22.21
C MET A 65 12.05 2.98 21.47
N THR A 66 13.24 2.53 21.87
CA THR A 66 14.51 2.93 21.26
C THR A 66 14.93 1.93 20.20
N LEU A 67 15.37 2.42 19.04
CA LEU A 67 15.86 1.60 17.94
C LEU A 67 17.20 2.12 17.44
N GLN A 68 18.16 1.22 17.25
CA GLN A 68 19.43 1.50 16.58
C GLN A 68 19.37 0.99 15.15
N LEU A 69 19.65 1.89 14.19
CA LEU A 69 19.79 1.52 12.77
C LEU A 69 21.26 1.20 12.48
N MET A 70 21.55 -0.06 12.21
CA MET A 70 22.87 -0.52 11.80
C MET A 70 22.91 -0.72 10.28
N SER A 71 23.81 -0.06 9.59
CA SER A 71 24.01 -0.21 8.14
C SER A 71 25.50 -0.11 7.80
N SER A 72 25.94 -0.90 6.83
CA SER A 72 27.27 -0.77 6.25
C SER A 72 27.44 0.54 5.47
N GLN A 73 26.34 1.23 5.16
CA GLN A 73 26.30 2.49 4.44
C GLN A 73 25.40 3.51 5.19
N PRO A 74 25.78 3.98 6.39
CA PRO A 74 24.89 4.79 7.25
C PRO A 74 24.53 6.15 6.63
N ARG A 75 25.36 6.65 5.72
CA ARG A 75 25.12 7.94 5.02
C ARG A 75 24.45 7.77 3.66
N SER A 76 24.01 6.56 3.28
CA SER A 76 23.28 6.34 2.03
C SER A 76 21.93 7.03 2.05
N GLU A 77 21.38 7.28 0.87
CA GLU A 77 20.04 7.87 0.74
C GLU A 77 18.97 6.94 1.34
N LEU A 78 19.10 5.62 1.11
CA LEU A 78 18.20 4.66 1.72
C LEU A 78 18.22 4.69 3.24
N SER A 79 19.42 4.70 3.87
CA SER A 79 19.53 4.75 5.33
C SER A 79 18.88 6.00 5.91
N ARG A 80 18.99 7.15 5.23
CA ARG A 80 18.33 8.39 5.66
C ARG A 80 16.79 8.32 5.52
N GLU A 81 16.30 7.74 4.42
CA GLU A 81 14.85 7.57 4.23
C GLU A 81 14.26 6.59 5.26
N VAL A 82 14.96 5.46 5.52
CA VAL A 82 14.54 4.49 6.54
C VAL A 82 14.54 5.13 7.93
N SER A 83 15.56 5.90 8.30
CA SER A 83 15.58 6.62 9.58
C SER A 83 14.40 7.57 9.70
N ARG A 84 14.10 8.33 8.65
CA ARG A 84 12.96 9.26 8.63
C ARG A 84 11.63 8.51 8.77
N ALA A 85 11.44 7.42 8.02
CA ALA A 85 10.22 6.64 8.06
C ALA A 85 10.00 5.97 9.43
N LEU A 86 11.05 5.44 10.05
CA LEU A 86 10.99 4.85 11.40
C LEU A 86 10.68 5.90 12.47
N SER A 87 11.32 7.07 12.42
CA SER A 87 11.01 8.17 13.34
C SER A 87 9.55 8.63 13.23
N ALA A 88 8.98 8.60 12.03
CA ALA A 88 7.57 8.95 11.81
C ALA A 88 6.58 7.95 12.45
N THR A 89 7.03 6.74 12.81
CA THR A 89 6.20 5.75 13.54
C THR A 89 6.19 5.95 15.06
N GLY A 90 6.94 6.91 15.58
CA GLY A 90 7.07 7.19 17.03
C GLY A 90 8.27 6.50 17.70
N LEU A 91 9.09 5.77 16.93
CA LEU A 91 10.33 5.18 17.44
C LEU A 91 11.41 6.25 17.68
N ILE A 92 12.16 6.12 18.77
CA ILE A 92 13.32 6.97 19.07
C ILE A 92 14.55 6.33 18.49
N LEU A 93 15.15 6.96 17.47
CA LEU A 93 16.38 6.46 16.86
C LEU A 93 17.59 6.89 17.69
N LEU A 94 18.44 5.92 18.04
CA LEU A 94 19.72 6.13 18.70
C LEU A 94 20.85 5.87 17.70
N GLU A 95 21.83 6.78 17.65
CA GLU A 95 23.04 6.58 16.86
C GLU A 95 24.01 5.63 17.56
N GLU A 96 24.14 5.74 18.87
CA GLU A 96 24.96 4.90 19.75
C GLU A 96 24.26 4.69 21.08
N GLY A 97 24.53 3.55 21.72
CA GLY A 97 24.02 3.22 23.06
C GLY A 97 23.14 1.96 23.08
N ASP A 98 22.57 1.68 24.25
CA ASP A 98 21.72 0.50 24.47
C ASP A 98 20.31 0.75 23.95
N ALA A 99 20.11 0.53 22.66
CA ALA A 99 18.78 0.52 22.06
C ALA A 99 18.07 -0.80 22.39
N THR A 100 16.77 -0.72 22.66
CA THR A 100 15.94 -1.90 22.89
C THR A 100 15.84 -2.76 21.62
N LEU A 101 15.85 -2.12 20.46
CA LEU A 101 15.70 -2.76 19.15
C LEU A 101 16.90 -2.45 18.28
N THR A 102 17.31 -3.39 17.44
CA THR A 102 18.33 -3.17 16.42
C THR A 102 17.80 -3.58 15.05
N LEU A 103 17.82 -2.64 14.10
CA LEU A 103 17.52 -2.90 12.71
C LEU A 103 18.81 -2.92 11.89
N VAL A 104 19.18 -4.09 11.37
CA VAL A 104 20.33 -4.24 10.47
C VAL A 104 19.84 -4.08 9.04
N LEU A 105 20.30 -3.06 8.34
CA LEU A 105 19.91 -2.75 6.96
C LEU A 105 21.04 -3.08 6.00
N GLN A 106 20.75 -3.94 5.02
CA GLN A 106 21.69 -4.24 3.95
C GLN A 106 21.69 -3.14 2.88
N PRO A 107 22.75 -3.03 2.05
CA PRO A 107 22.80 -2.10 0.93
C PRO A 107 21.65 -2.34 -0.06
N GLU A 108 21.08 -1.25 -0.60
CA GLU A 108 20.08 -1.34 -1.65
C GLU A 108 20.63 -1.98 -2.92
N GLN A 109 19.81 -2.75 -3.59
CA GLN A 109 20.10 -3.31 -4.89
C GLN A 109 19.09 -2.81 -5.91
N PHE A 110 19.60 -2.26 -7.02
CA PHE A 110 18.79 -1.71 -8.09
C PHE A 110 19.05 -2.47 -9.38
N THR A 111 18.00 -3.00 -9.99
CA THR A 111 18.08 -3.74 -11.25
C THR A 111 17.10 -3.17 -12.28
N GLN A 112 17.45 -3.33 -13.55
CA GLN A 112 16.61 -2.92 -14.67
C GLN A 112 16.51 -4.10 -15.66
N ARG A 113 15.29 -4.37 -16.14
CA ARG A 113 15.06 -5.37 -17.17
C ARG A 113 14.10 -4.86 -18.23
N ASN A 114 14.27 -5.32 -19.46
CA ASN A 114 13.34 -5.06 -20.56
C ASN A 114 12.12 -5.99 -20.38
N VAL A 115 10.92 -5.42 -20.38
CA VAL A 115 9.66 -6.17 -20.23
C VAL A 115 9.02 -6.41 -21.59
N SER A 116 9.09 -5.43 -22.49
CA SER A 116 8.53 -5.53 -23.83
C SER A 116 9.50 -5.03 -24.88
N LEU A 117 9.29 -5.49 -26.13
CA LEU A 117 10.07 -5.07 -27.29
C LEU A 117 9.14 -4.45 -28.34
N THR A 118 9.62 -3.43 -29.04
CA THR A 118 8.94 -2.90 -30.22
C THR A 118 9.04 -3.89 -31.39
N ALA A 119 8.29 -3.65 -32.47
CA ALA A 119 8.40 -4.42 -33.72
C ALA A 119 9.83 -4.43 -34.32
N GLN A 120 10.68 -3.47 -33.96
CA GLN A 120 12.10 -3.39 -34.36
C GLN A 120 13.04 -4.00 -33.30
N ALA A 121 12.54 -4.86 -32.41
CA ALA A 121 13.28 -5.52 -31.33
C ALA A 121 14.00 -4.53 -30.37
N ARG A 122 13.45 -3.34 -30.18
CA ARG A 122 13.94 -2.38 -29.19
C ARG A 122 13.11 -2.47 -27.92
N ALA A 123 13.75 -2.28 -26.74
CA ALA A 123 13.04 -2.22 -25.49
C ALA A 123 11.99 -1.09 -25.51
N ALA A 124 10.71 -1.44 -25.36
CA ALA A 124 9.61 -0.49 -25.28
C ALA A 124 9.28 -0.12 -23.85
N GLU A 125 9.45 -1.08 -22.91
CA GLU A 125 9.18 -0.92 -21.49
C GLU A 125 10.34 -1.45 -20.68
N LEU A 126 10.67 -0.71 -19.63
CA LEU A 126 11.65 -1.09 -18.63
C LEU A 126 10.95 -1.34 -17.30
N GLU A 127 11.30 -2.43 -16.65
CA GLU A 127 10.98 -2.66 -15.26
C GLU A 127 12.20 -2.32 -14.41
N LEU A 128 11.96 -1.48 -13.41
CA LEU A 128 12.92 -1.08 -12.41
C LEU A 128 12.57 -1.79 -11.11
N THR A 129 13.51 -2.49 -10.51
CA THR A 129 13.34 -3.17 -9.23
C THR A 129 14.37 -2.63 -8.25
N LEU A 130 13.91 -2.16 -7.10
CA LEU A 130 14.73 -1.74 -5.97
C LEU A 130 14.40 -2.63 -4.78
N PHE A 131 15.41 -3.24 -4.16
CA PHE A 131 15.19 -4.07 -2.98
C PHE A 131 16.36 -3.99 -2.01
N THR A 132 16.06 -4.35 -0.75
CA THR A 132 17.04 -4.53 0.31
C THR A 132 16.59 -5.62 1.27
N ASP A 133 17.54 -6.30 1.88
CA ASP A 133 17.30 -7.20 2.99
C ASP A 133 17.52 -6.46 4.30
N PHE A 134 16.77 -6.82 5.32
CA PHE A 134 16.93 -6.27 6.65
C PHE A 134 16.60 -7.32 7.71
N THR A 135 17.22 -7.14 8.89
CA THR A 135 16.99 -8.00 10.05
C THR A 135 16.62 -7.13 11.24
N LEU A 136 15.47 -7.43 11.86
CA LEU A 136 15.04 -6.79 13.10
C LEU A 136 15.38 -7.71 14.28
N ASN A 137 16.23 -7.24 15.19
CA ASN A 137 16.54 -7.92 16.43
C ASN A 137 15.74 -7.29 17.58
N GLN A 138 15.08 -8.15 18.35
CA GLN A 138 14.28 -7.80 19.52
C GLN A 138 14.81 -8.55 20.73
N PRO A 139 14.71 -8.01 21.96
CA PRO A 139 15.06 -8.73 23.16
C PRO A 139 14.19 -10.00 23.30
N GLU A 140 14.80 -11.09 23.71
CA GLU A 140 14.12 -12.36 24.02
C GLU A 140 13.31 -12.97 22.85
N SER A 141 13.54 -12.54 21.60
CA SER A 141 12.87 -13.06 20.41
C SER A 141 13.90 -13.41 19.33
N ASP A 142 13.54 -14.37 18.49
CA ASP A 142 14.35 -14.71 17.32
C ASP A 142 14.44 -13.52 16.35
N PRO A 143 15.59 -13.32 15.67
CA PRO A 143 15.72 -12.29 14.65
C PRO A 143 14.72 -12.46 13.52
N ILE A 144 14.08 -11.36 13.12
CA ILE A 144 13.14 -11.33 11.99
C ILE A 144 13.87 -10.88 10.74
N GLU A 145 14.14 -11.82 9.84
CA GLU A 145 14.73 -11.53 8.53
C GLU A 145 13.65 -11.27 7.50
N ALA A 146 13.80 -10.20 6.72
CA ALA A 146 12.83 -9.85 5.68
C ALA A 146 13.48 -9.11 4.52
N ARG A 147 12.81 -9.17 3.36
CA ARG A 147 13.15 -8.38 2.17
C ARG A 147 12.06 -7.39 1.86
N ALA A 148 12.41 -6.12 1.67
CA ALA A 148 11.56 -5.12 1.09
C ALA A 148 11.87 -4.98 -0.41
N THR A 149 10.83 -4.83 -1.24
CA THR A 149 10.98 -4.74 -2.70
C THR A 149 9.96 -3.77 -3.26
N VAL A 150 10.41 -2.88 -4.13
CA VAL A 150 9.58 -1.96 -4.91
C VAL A 150 9.85 -2.16 -6.38
N ILE A 151 8.80 -2.25 -7.19
CA ILE A 151 8.87 -2.41 -8.64
C ILE A 151 8.14 -1.27 -9.30
N ARG A 152 8.74 -0.69 -10.34
CA ARG A 152 8.15 0.35 -11.19
C ARG A 152 8.39 -0.01 -12.65
N GLN A 153 7.47 0.41 -13.52
CA GLN A 153 7.60 0.30 -14.96
C GLN A 153 7.62 1.68 -15.58
N MET A 154 8.44 1.85 -16.61
CA MET A 154 8.52 3.08 -17.39
C MET A 154 8.61 2.76 -18.88
N LEU A 155 8.11 3.68 -19.70
CA LEU A 155 8.28 3.61 -21.16
C LEU A 155 9.72 3.98 -21.51
N ASN A 156 10.31 3.21 -22.41
CA ASN A 156 11.65 3.45 -22.90
C ASN A 156 11.56 4.15 -24.29
N ASP A 157 11.64 5.47 -24.33
CA ASP A 157 11.81 6.18 -25.60
C ASP A 157 13.30 6.23 -25.97
N PRO A 158 13.73 5.48 -27.00
CA PRO A 158 15.12 5.44 -27.43
C PRO A 158 15.62 6.78 -28.03
N ARG A 159 14.72 7.73 -28.30
CA ARG A 159 15.07 9.04 -28.85
C ARG A 159 15.45 10.05 -27.75
N ASN A 160 15.05 9.79 -26.51
CA ASN A 160 15.27 10.69 -25.39
C ASN A 160 16.18 10.07 -24.31
N VAL A 161 17.45 9.90 -24.63
CA VAL A 161 18.42 9.26 -23.72
C VAL A 161 18.67 10.11 -22.47
N VAL A 162 18.75 11.42 -22.60
CA VAL A 162 19.04 12.33 -21.48
C VAL A 162 17.84 12.38 -20.53
N GLY A 163 16.63 12.54 -21.06
CA GLY A 163 15.41 12.54 -20.26
C GLY A 163 15.19 11.23 -19.51
N LYS A 164 15.52 10.10 -20.13
CA LYS A 164 15.45 8.78 -19.52
C LYS A 164 16.34 8.65 -18.28
N THR A 165 17.57 9.15 -18.35
CA THR A 165 18.50 9.08 -17.19
C THR A 165 17.96 9.85 -16.00
N GLU A 166 17.43 11.03 -16.25
CA GLU A 166 16.82 11.85 -15.20
C GLU A 166 15.53 11.24 -14.64
N GLU A 167 14.70 10.68 -15.51
CA GLU A 167 13.47 9.97 -15.09
C GLU A 167 13.79 8.78 -14.19
N ILE A 168 14.77 7.94 -14.55
CA ILE A 168 15.23 6.82 -13.72
C ILE A 168 15.75 7.32 -12.37
N ARG A 169 16.49 8.43 -12.35
CA ARG A 169 17.01 9.02 -11.12
C ARG A 169 15.85 9.42 -10.17
N LEU A 170 14.85 10.13 -10.69
CA LEU A 170 13.68 10.56 -9.93
C LEU A 170 12.84 9.38 -9.44
N LEU A 171 12.58 8.41 -10.32
CA LEU A 171 11.87 7.18 -9.95
C LEU A 171 12.59 6.41 -8.85
N ARG A 172 13.93 6.32 -8.92
CA ARG A 172 14.71 5.65 -7.90
C ARG A 172 14.64 6.34 -6.54
N GLU A 173 14.58 7.68 -6.50
CA GLU A 173 14.37 8.43 -5.26
C GLU A 173 12.98 8.15 -4.68
N GLU A 174 11.95 8.12 -5.51
CA GLU A 174 10.59 7.75 -5.10
C GLU A 174 10.55 6.30 -4.58
N MET A 175 11.14 5.36 -5.31
CA MET A 175 11.21 3.95 -4.92
C MET A 175 11.91 3.76 -3.56
N ARG A 176 12.95 4.56 -3.23
CA ARG A 176 13.59 4.51 -1.90
C ARG A 176 12.65 4.94 -0.78
N ARG A 177 11.83 5.97 -1.00
CA ARG A 177 10.82 6.39 -0.01
C ARG A 177 9.80 5.28 0.22
N ASP A 178 9.26 4.70 -0.86
CA ASP A 178 8.32 3.59 -0.77
C ASP A 178 8.93 2.37 -0.07
N LEU A 179 10.21 2.08 -0.35
CA LEU A 179 10.96 0.99 0.28
C LEU A 179 11.13 1.23 1.78
N ALA A 180 11.49 2.46 2.17
CA ALA A 180 11.64 2.87 3.56
C ALA A 180 10.30 2.78 4.32
N ASP A 181 9.20 3.22 3.71
CA ASP A 181 7.86 3.11 4.28
C ASP A 181 7.43 1.65 4.42
N GLN A 182 7.79 0.79 3.47
CA GLN A 182 7.53 -0.64 3.56
C GLN A 182 8.27 -1.28 4.72
N ILE A 183 9.54 -0.92 4.94
CA ILE A 183 10.36 -1.38 6.07
C ILE A 183 9.72 -0.90 7.38
N ALA A 184 9.42 0.40 7.50
CA ALA A 184 8.83 0.97 8.70
C ALA A 184 7.50 0.31 9.07
N ARG A 185 6.61 0.06 8.10
CA ARG A 185 5.36 -0.67 8.33
C ARG A 185 5.59 -2.10 8.82
N ARG A 186 6.57 -2.83 8.26
CA ARG A 186 6.87 -4.19 8.70
C ARG A 186 7.44 -4.22 10.11
N VAL A 187 8.35 -3.31 10.43
CA VAL A 187 8.88 -3.14 11.79
C VAL A 187 7.74 -2.85 12.77
N SER A 188 6.89 -1.88 12.47
CA SER A 188 5.75 -1.53 13.33
C SER A 188 4.79 -2.69 13.52
N HIS A 189 4.50 -3.46 12.48
CA HIS A 189 3.63 -4.63 12.57
C HIS A 189 4.25 -5.73 13.44
N SER A 190 5.55 -5.99 13.30
CA SER A 190 6.26 -7.00 14.10
C SER A 190 6.29 -6.67 15.59
N LEU A 191 6.30 -5.38 15.94
CA LEU A 191 6.30 -4.90 17.33
C LEU A 191 4.88 -4.79 17.90
N GLY A 192 3.87 -4.70 17.04
CA GLY A 192 2.45 -4.61 17.41
C GLY A 192 1.78 -5.96 17.63
N SER A 193 2.39 -7.05 17.18
CA SER A 193 1.88 -8.43 17.31
C SER A 193 2.29 -9.02 18.62
#